data_1f661ff1521fe974cbeecad12671531a
#
_entry.id   1f661ff1521fe974cbeecad12671531a
#
_cell.length_a   1.000
_cell.length_b   1.000
_cell.length_c   1.000
_cell.angle_alpha   90.00
_cell.angle_beta   90.00
_cell.angle_gamma   90.00
#
_symmetry.space_group_name_H-M   'P 1'
#
loop_
_entity.id
_entity.type
_entity.pdbx_description
1 polymer ?
#
loop_
_entity_poly.entity_id
_entity_poly.type
_entity_poly.pdbx_seq_one_letter_code
_entity_poly.pdbx_strand_id
1 'polypeptide(L)'
;MAFSWACNHCILIGVMNVYTSKYPRLPGSSYDEALDHARKEYNVIAHSTKRQPYVKSKYFNGGKVFLKVFWDHVMQKRLKERTRRLRFYRAALDVLRHSQITPETTFNADDRNILLHRFYGVTKDGIYFCVQVKEYKRTGRKDFMSVFDRKPR
;
A
#
# COMPACT_ATOMS: atom_id res chain seq x y z
N MET A 1 31.89 -6.66 -7.04
CA MET A 1 31.59 -7.59 -8.08
C MET A 1 30.19 -8.13 -8.04
N ALA A 2 29.81 -8.80 -6.99
CA ALA A 2 28.45 -9.33 -6.91
C ALA A 2 27.35 -8.25 -6.95
N PHE A 3 27.67 -7.07 -6.53
CA PHE A 3 26.72 -5.98 -6.50
C PHE A 3 26.32 -5.43 -7.85
N SER A 4 27.15 -5.57 -8.84
CA SER A 4 26.89 -4.98 -10.14
C SER A 4 25.72 -5.62 -10.87
N TRP A 5 25.47 -6.87 -10.62
CA TRP A 5 24.40 -7.55 -11.36
C TRP A 5 23.00 -7.28 -10.81
N ALA A 6 22.89 -6.84 -9.59
CA ALA A 6 21.60 -6.37 -9.10
C ALA A 6 21.14 -5.11 -9.84
N CYS A 7 22.07 -4.18 -10.04
CA CYS A 7 21.78 -2.98 -10.81
C CYS A 7 21.52 -3.29 -12.28
N ASN A 8 22.34 -4.16 -12.84
CA ASN A 8 22.18 -4.55 -14.23
C ASN A 8 20.84 -5.23 -14.48
N HIS A 9 20.41 -5.99 -13.52
CA HIS A 9 19.12 -6.64 -13.62
C HIS A 9 17.97 -5.63 -13.69
N CYS A 10 18.02 -4.62 -12.86
CA CYS A 10 17.02 -3.55 -12.88
C CYS A 10 17.06 -2.78 -14.20
N ILE A 11 18.23 -2.54 -14.73
CA ILE A 11 18.38 -1.79 -15.98
C ILE A 11 17.89 -2.60 -17.16
N LEU A 12 18.25 -3.87 -17.22
CA LEU A 12 17.91 -4.73 -18.33
C LEU A 12 16.41 -4.92 -18.53
N ILE A 13 15.67 -4.78 -17.49
CA ILE A 13 14.26 -4.99 -17.59
C ILE A 13 13.51 -3.71 -17.94
N GLY A 14 14.21 -2.58 -18.04
CA GLY A 14 13.57 -1.29 -18.31
C GLY A 14 12.45 -1.04 -17.33
N VAL A 15 12.65 -1.45 -16.10
CA VAL A 15 11.56 -1.89 -15.36
C VAL A 15 11.08 -0.90 -14.40
N MET A 16 9.89 -0.94 -14.40
CA MET A 16 9.04 -0.43 -13.37
C MET A 16 9.44 -1.01 -12.04
N ASN A 17 9.72 -0.14 -11.08
CA ASN A 17 9.99 -0.55 -9.70
C ASN A 17 8.69 -1.00 -9.05
N VAL A 18 8.33 -2.26 -9.30
CA VAL A 18 7.08 -2.85 -8.86
C VAL A 18 7.33 -4.00 -7.92
N TYR A 19 6.70 -3.95 -6.76
CA TYR A 19 6.76 -5.05 -5.81
C TYR A 19 5.78 -6.15 -6.23
N THR A 20 6.25 -7.39 -6.32
CA THR A 20 5.39 -8.53 -6.61
C THR A 20 4.82 -9.09 -5.33
N SER A 21 3.53 -8.89 -5.11
CA SER A 21 2.86 -9.43 -3.94
C SER A 21 2.64 -10.93 -4.09
N LYS A 22 2.75 -11.64 -2.98
CA LYS A 22 2.43 -13.07 -2.92
C LYS A 22 0.92 -13.34 -2.83
N TYR A 23 0.11 -12.28 -2.72
CA TYR A 23 -1.33 -12.40 -2.58
C TYR A 23 -2.07 -11.94 -3.83
N PRO A 24 -3.13 -12.66 -4.23
CA PRO A 24 -4.07 -12.16 -5.23
C PRO A 24 -4.95 -11.09 -4.60
N ARG A 25 -5.82 -10.49 -5.41
CA ARG A 25 -6.88 -9.65 -4.86
C ARG A 25 -7.76 -10.51 -3.95
N LEU A 26 -8.31 -9.89 -2.91
CA LEU A 26 -9.28 -10.55 -2.05
C LEU A 26 -10.49 -10.97 -2.87
N PRO A 27 -11.11 -12.13 -2.57
CA PRO A 27 -12.34 -12.53 -3.26
C PRO A 27 -13.49 -11.62 -2.90
N GLY A 28 -14.49 -11.62 -3.73
CA GLY A 28 -15.72 -10.85 -3.49
C GLY A 28 -16.23 -10.21 -4.76
N SER A 29 -17.42 -10.59 -5.15
CA SER A 29 -18.15 -9.99 -6.28
C SER A 29 -19.02 -8.83 -5.83
N SER A 30 -19.37 -8.79 -4.54
CA SER A 30 -20.18 -7.74 -3.94
C SER A 30 -19.37 -6.91 -2.96
N TYR A 31 -19.90 -5.73 -2.62
CA TYR A 31 -19.30 -4.86 -1.62
C TYR A 31 -19.20 -5.55 -0.26
N ASP A 32 -20.27 -6.23 0.17
CA ASP A 32 -20.29 -6.87 1.48
C ASP A 32 -19.26 -7.97 1.62
N GLU A 33 -19.06 -8.77 0.59
CA GLU A 33 -18.03 -9.80 0.58
C GLU A 33 -16.61 -9.17 0.64
N ALA A 34 -16.35 -8.18 -0.20
CA ALA A 34 -15.05 -7.52 -0.22
C ALA A 34 -14.76 -6.84 1.11
N LEU A 35 -15.75 -6.19 1.69
CA LEU A 35 -15.64 -5.54 3.00
C LEU A 35 -15.34 -6.56 4.10
N ASP A 36 -16.04 -7.68 4.10
CA ASP A 36 -15.86 -8.73 5.11
C ASP A 36 -14.43 -9.29 5.07
N HIS A 37 -13.94 -9.61 3.89
CA HIS A 37 -12.58 -10.12 3.73
C HIS A 37 -11.52 -9.09 4.16
N ALA A 38 -11.69 -7.85 3.76
CA ALA A 38 -10.73 -6.80 4.14
C ALA A 38 -10.75 -6.53 5.65
N ARG A 39 -11.94 -6.55 6.27
CA ARG A 39 -12.05 -6.37 7.72
C ARG A 39 -11.42 -7.50 8.51
N LYS A 40 -11.48 -8.73 8.02
CA LYS A 40 -10.78 -9.84 8.66
C LYS A 40 -9.27 -9.60 8.71
N GLU A 41 -8.70 -9.12 7.61
CA GLU A 41 -7.28 -8.78 7.57
C GLU A 41 -6.95 -7.66 8.57
N TYR A 42 -7.78 -6.64 8.61
CA TYR A 42 -7.60 -5.52 9.52
C TYR A 42 -7.73 -5.94 10.98
N ASN A 43 -8.72 -6.77 11.30
CA ASN A 43 -9.00 -7.19 12.67
C ASN A 43 -7.87 -8.00 13.28
N VAL A 44 -7.19 -8.83 12.50
CA VAL A 44 -6.00 -9.56 12.96
C VAL A 44 -4.95 -8.58 13.47
N ILE A 45 -4.73 -7.49 12.75
CA ILE A 45 -3.77 -6.46 13.14
C ILE A 45 -4.28 -5.68 14.34
N ALA A 46 -5.55 -5.31 14.33
CA ALA A 46 -6.16 -4.53 15.42
C ALA A 46 -6.08 -5.27 16.77
N HIS A 47 -6.25 -6.59 16.76
CA HIS A 47 -6.14 -7.40 17.98
C HIS A 47 -4.71 -7.52 18.50
N SER A 48 -3.71 -7.37 17.64
CA SER A 48 -2.30 -7.46 18.03
C SER A 48 -1.67 -6.13 18.40
N THR A 49 -2.40 -5.02 18.24
CA THR A 49 -1.92 -3.69 18.60
C THR A 49 -2.74 -3.10 19.73
N LYS A 50 -2.07 -2.41 20.66
CA LYS A 50 -2.75 -1.89 21.87
C LYS A 50 -3.53 -0.61 21.64
N ARG A 51 -3.13 0.17 20.65
CA ARG A 51 -3.73 1.47 20.33
C ARG A 51 -4.19 1.48 18.88
N GLN A 52 -3.84 2.50 18.14
CA GLN A 52 -4.19 2.55 16.74
C GLN A 52 -3.48 1.44 15.96
N PRO A 53 -4.20 0.65 15.16
CA PRO A 53 -3.59 -0.41 14.36
C PRO A 53 -2.58 0.11 13.36
N TYR A 54 -1.45 -0.58 13.25
CA TYR A 54 -0.38 -0.23 12.34
C TYR A 54 0.34 -1.48 11.84
N VAL A 55 1.07 -1.34 10.77
CA VAL A 55 2.06 -2.32 10.30
C VAL A 55 3.43 -1.66 10.29
N LYS A 56 4.48 -2.48 10.47
CA LYS A 56 5.86 -1.99 10.35
C LYS A 56 6.32 -2.11 8.90
N SER A 57 6.91 -1.07 8.39
CA SER A 57 7.37 -0.99 7.00
C SER A 57 8.87 -1.21 6.90
N LYS A 58 9.29 -2.14 6.06
CA LYS A 58 10.71 -2.34 5.77
C LYS A 58 11.32 -1.13 5.09
N TYR A 59 10.61 -0.52 4.17
CA TYR A 59 11.11 0.66 3.47
C TYR A 59 11.41 1.80 4.46
N PHE A 60 10.56 1.97 5.46
CA PHE A 60 10.74 3.00 6.49
C PHE A 60 11.51 2.48 7.71
N ASN A 61 12.38 1.50 7.53
CA ASN A 61 13.25 0.95 8.56
C ASN A 61 12.51 0.45 9.81
N GLY A 62 11.40 -0.20 9.62
CA GLY A 62 10.55 -0.69 10.69
C GLY A 62 9.60 0.36 11.25
N GLY A 63 9.52 1.51 10.61
CA GLY A 63 8.59 2.58 11.01
C GLY A 63 7.13 2.15 10.90
N LYS A 64 6.31 2.70 11.77
CA LYS A 64 4.88 2.39 11.80
C LYS A 64 4.13 3.10 10.69
N VAL A 65 3.26 2.37 10.01
CA VAL A 65 2.29 2.93 9.07
C VAL A 65 0.90 2.62 9.62
N PHE A 66 0.17 3.66 10.01
CA PHE A 66 -1.14 3.50 10.64
C PHE A 66 -2.22 3.23 9.60
N LEU A 67 -3.23 2.45 9.96
CA LEU A 67 -4.19 1.90 9.00
C LEU A 67 -5.54 2.61 8.97
N LYS A 68 -5.83 3.46 9.95
CA LYS A 68 -7.16 4.05 10.10
C LYS A 68 -7.58 4.95 8.94
N VAL A 69 -6.66 5.76 8.44
CA VAL A 69 -6.97 6.74 7.39
C VAL A 69 -7.51 6.08 6.13
N PHE A 70 -7.00 4.91 5.79
CA PHE A 70 -7.52 4.14 4.65
C PHE A 70 -9.03 3.90 4.77
N TRP A 71 -9.47 3.47 5.96
CA TRP A 71 -10.89 3.16 6.19
C TRP A 71 -11.76 4.40 6.07
N ASP A 72 -11.30 5.52 6.63
CA ASP A 72 -12.01 6.80 6.49
C ASP A 72 -12.12 7.21 5.01
N HIS A 73 -11.05 7.06 4.26
CA HIS A 73 -11.01 7.41 2.84
C HIS A 73 -11.89 6.51 1.98
N VAL A 74 -11.81 5.20 2.17
CA VAL A 74 -12.56 4.26 1.33
C VAL A 74 -14.05 4.43 1.51
N MET A 75 -14.50 4.78 2.72
CA MET A 75 -15.92 5.02 2.99
C MET A 75 -16.49 6.26 2.31
N GLN A 76 -15.64 7.17 1.87
CA GLN A 76 -16.04 8.37 1.12
C GLN A 76 -16.24 8.09 -0.37
N LYS A 77 -15.83 6.93 -0.85
CA LYS A 77 -15.93 6.58 -2.26
C LYS A 77 -17.30 5.98 -2.59
N ARG A 78 -17.62 5.99 -3.89
CA ARG A 78 -18.82 5.29 -4.37
C ARG A 78 -18.70 3.79 -4.13
N LEU A 79 -19.80 3.11 -4.01
CA LEU A 79 -19.85 1.68 -3.66
C LEU A 79 -18.98 0.81 -4.57
N LYS A 80 -19.05 1.02 -5.87
CA LYS A 80 -18.25 0.29 -6.85
C LYS A 80 -16.75 0.50 -6.63
N GLU A 81 -16.37 1.72 -6.32
CA GLU A 81 -14.99 2.09 -6.05
C GLU A 81 -14.49 1.49 -4.72
N ARG A 82 -15.35 1.49 -3.68
CA ARG A 82 -15.02 0.84 -2.41
C ARG A 82 -14.70 -0.63 -2.61
N THR A 83 -15.55 -1.33 -3.34
CA THR A 83 -15.37 -2.76 -3.62
C THR A 83 -14.03 -3.03 -4.29
N ARG A 84 -13.71 -2.24 -5.31
CA ARG A 84 -12.46 -2.37 -6.04
C ARG A 84 -11.25 -2.17 -5.14
N ARG A 85 -11.26 -1.14 -4.31
CA ARG A 85 -10.15 -0.82 -3.41
C ARG A 85 -9.98 -1.83 -2.29
N LEU A 86 -11.08 -2.28 -1.70
CA LEU A 86 -11.04 -3.27 -0.62
C LEU A 86 -10.43 -4.59 -1.07
N ARG A 87 -10.62 -4.98 -2.31
CA ARG A 87 -10.03 -6.22 -2.84
C ARG A 87 -8.50 -6.19 -2.88
N PHE A 88 -7.90 -5.01 -2.91
CA PHE A 88 -6.44 -4.88 -2.85
C PHE A 88 -5.88 -4.86 -1.43
N TYR A 89 -6.72 -4.89 -0.42
CA TYR A 89 -6.29 -4.61 0.96
C TYR A 89 -5.16 -5.52 1.45
N ARG A 90 -5.29 -6.84 1.27
CA ARG A 90 -4.23 -7.79 1.67
C ARG A 90 -2.93 -7.55 0.93
N ALA A 91 -2.99 -7.36 -0.37
CA ALA A 91 -1.81 -7.09 -1.18
C ALA A 91 -1.17 -5.74 -0.80
N ALA A 92 -1.99 -4.75 -0.48
CA ALA A 92 -1.49 -3.45 0.00
C ALA A 92 -0.74 -3.60 1.33
N LEU A 93 -1.26 -4.38 2.27
CA LEU A 93 -0.56 -4.65 3.53
C LEU A 93 0.77 -5.34 3.29
N ASP A 94 0.82 -6.26 2.32
CA ASP A 94 2.06 -6.94 1.95
C ASP A 94 3.11 -5.94 1.44
N VAL A 95 2.70 -5.03 0.56
CA VAL A 95 3.58 -3.95 0.08
C VAL A 95 4.09 -3.10 1.24
N LEU A 96 3.20 -2.65 2.11
CA LEU A 96 3.58 -1.81 3.25
C LEU A 96 4.59 -2.48 4.16
N ARG A 97 4.43 -3.79 4.41
CA ARG A 97 5.30 -4.54 5.31
C ARG A 97 6.65 -4.88 4.69
N HIS A 98 6.66 -5.27 3.44
CA HIS A 98 7.79 -6.00 2.87
C HIS A 98 8.51 -5.32 1.72
N SER A 99 7.87 -4.38 1.02
CA SER A 99 8.53 -3.71 -0.09
C SER A 99 9.69 -2.85 0.40
N GLN A 100 10.83 -2.99 -0.29
CA GLN A 100 11.98 -2.11 -0.11
C GLN A 100 12.22 -1.26 -1.36
N ILE A 101 11.31 -1.39 -2.33
CA ILE A 101 11.40 -0.64 -3.59
C ILE A 101 11.04 0.82 -3.31
N THR A 102 11.89 1.72 -3.79
CA THR A 102 11.69 3.16 -3.62
C THR A 102 10.37 3.61 -4.22
N PRO A 103 9.50 4.25 -3.44
CA PRO A 103 8.24 4.78 -3.96
C PRO A 103 8.47 6.05 -4.76
N GLU A 104 7.47 6.42 -5.55
CA GLU A 104 7.39 7.74 -6.14
C GLU A 104 6.91 8.71 -5.05
N THR A 105 7.73 9.67 -4.69
CA THR A 105 7.43 10.60 -3.59
C THR A 105 7.22 12.00 -4.11
N THR A 106 6.10 12.62 -3.73
CA THR A 106 5.76 13.99 -4.10
C THR A 106 5.25 14.74 -2.88
N PHE A 107 5.26 16.07 -2.97
CA PHE A 107 4.59 16.90 -1.98
C PHE A 107 3.09 16.89 -2.21
N ASN A 108 2.32 17.04 -1.14
CA ASN A 108 0.89 17.32 -1.26
C ASN A 108 0.73 18.72 -1.86
N ALA A 109 -0.19 18.87 -2.82
CA ALA A 109 -0.41 20.14 -3.51
C ALA A 109 -0.85 21.25 -2.55
N ASP A 110 -1.64 20.91 -1.53
CA ASP A 110 -2.23 21.88 -0.60
C ASP A 110 -1.37 22.13 0.63
N ASP A 111 -0.44 21.23 0.97
CA ASP A 111 0.39 21.35 2.14
C ASP A 111 1.76 20.69 1.92
N ARG A 112 2.81 21.50 1.82
CA ARG A 112 4.18 21.04 1.59
C ARG A 112 4.79 20.33 2.79
N ASN A 113 4.17 20.38 3.96
CA ASN A 113 4.59 19.58 5.11
C ASN A 113 4.15 18.12 5.01
N ILE A 114 3.38 17.79 3.99
CA ILE A 114 2.89 16.43 3.74
C ILE A 114 3.56 15.86 2.51
N LEU A 115 4.18 14.70 2.67
CA LEU A 115 4.71 13.89 1.57
C LEU A 115 3.71 12.79 1.23
N LEU A 116 3.60 12.50 -0.07
CA LEU A 116 2.81 11.37 -0.57
C LEU A 116 3.77 10.37 -1.20
N HIS A 117 3.83 9.18 -0.64
CA HIS A 117 4.65 8.09 -1.15
C HIS A 117 3.74 7.09 -1.87
N ARG A 118 4.04 6.84 -3.13
CA ARG A 118 3.31 5.88 -3.97
C ARG A 118 4.15 4.66 -4.22
N PHE A 119 3.74 3.55 -3.64
CA PHE A 119 4.38 2.25 -3.83
C PHE A 119 3.60 1.49 -4.89
N TYR A 120 4.27 1.02 -5.91
CA TYR A 120 3.65 0.26 -6.97
C TYR A 120 3.83 -1.24 -6.73
N GLY A 121 2.75 -1.98 -6.92
CA GLY A 121 2.74 -3.42 -6.76
C GLY A 121 1.97 -4.12 -7.87
N VAL A 122 2.17 -5.42 -7.95
CA VAL A 122 1.37 -6.29 -8.79
C VAL A 122 0.90 -7.46 -7.93
N THR A 123 -0.39 -7.77 -8.00
CA THR A 123 -0.97 -8.89 -7.26
C THR A 123 -0.54 -10.22 -7.88
N LYS A 124 -0.73 -11.30 -7.13
CA LYS A 124 -0.43 -12.65 -7.63
C LYS A 124 -1.26 -12.99 -8.88
N ASP A 125 -2.48 -12.45 -8.99
CA ASP A 125 -3.32 -12.62 -10.16
C ASP A 125 -3.03 -11.58 -11.28
N GLY A 126 -1.92 -10.85 -11.16
CA GLY A 126 -1.39 -10.03 -12.25
C GLY A 126 -1.97 -8.64 -12.40
N ILE A 127 -2.61 -8.11 -11.39
CA ILE A 127 -3.24 -6.78 -11.44
C ILE A 127 -2.33 -5.74 -10.79
N TYR A 128 -1.99 -4.68 -11.53
CA TYR A 128 -1.18 -3.58 -11.00
C TYR A 128 -1.99 -2.69 -10.08
N PHE A 129 -1.36 -2.26 -9.01
CA PHE A 129 -1.98 -1.36 -8.04
C PHE A 129 -0.95 -0.41 -7.45
N CYS A 130 -1.45 0.65 -6.83
CA CYS A 130 -0.65 1.66 -6.16
C CYS A 130 -1.14 1.84 -4.73
N VAL A 131 -0.19 1.80 -3.79
CA VAL A 131 -0.45 2.05 -2.37
C VAL A 131 0.08 3.43 -2.04
N GLN A 132 -0.78 4.31 -1.52
CA GLN A 132 -0.38 5.67 -1.17
C GLN A 132 -0.28 5.82 0.33
N VAL A 133 0.89 6.27 0.78
CA VAL A 133 1.18 6.56 2.19
C VAL A 133 1.38 8.07 2.33
N LYS A 134 0.71 8.65 3.31
CA LYS A 134 0.87 10.05 3.67
C LYS A 134 1.85 10.15 4.83
N GLU A 135 2.83 11.03 4.71
CA GLU A 135 3.80 11.29 5.77
C GLU A 135 3.78 12.77 6.16
N TYR A 136 3.66 13.02 7.47
CA TYR A 136 3.82 14.37 8.02
C TYR A 136 5.29 14.61 8.30
N LYS A 137 5.90 15.56 7.60
CA LYS A 137 7.35 15.84 7.71
C LYS A 137 7.78 16.21 9.14
N ARG A 138 6.95 16.94 9.86
CA ARG A 138 7.30 17.41 11.21
C ARG A 138 7.40 16.28 12.22
N THR A 139 6.51 15.31 12.16
CA THR A 139 6.42 14.25 13.16
C THR A 139 6.95 12.92 12.67
N GLY A 140 7.09 12.77 11.36
CA GLY A 140 7.41 11.49 10.74
C GLY A 140 6.25 10.50 10.74
N ARG A 141 5.06 10.93 11.18
CA ARG A 141 3.89 10.05 11.20
C ARG A 141 3.49 9.65 9.79
N LYS A 142 3.23 8.37 9.60
CA LYS A 142 2.85 7.80 8.32
C LYS A 142 1.50 7.10 8.44
N ASP A 143 0.63 7.38 7.47
CA ASP A 143 -0.70 6.78 7.40
C ASP A 143 -0.91 6.13 6.04
N PHE A 144 -1.46 4.91 6.05
CA PHE A 144 -1.93 4.26 4.84
C PHE A 144 -3.18 5.01 4.38
N MET A 145 -3.04 5.74 3.29
CA MET A 145 -4.08 6.65 2.85
C MET A 145 -5.05 6.00 1.87
N SER A 146 -4.52 5.27 0.88
CA SER A 146 -5.34 4.78 -0.23
C SER A 146 -4.65 3.66 -0.98
N VAL A 147 -5.45 2.85 -1.65
CA VAL A 147 -4.98 1.89 -2.64
C VAL A 147 -5.92 1.93 -3.84
N PHE A 148 -5.37 1.87 -5.03
CA PHE A 148 -6.14 1.90 -6.27
C PHE A 148 -5.41 1.17 -7.38
N ASP A 149 -6.16 0.72 -8.39
CA ASP A 149 -5.58 0.06 -9.55
C ASP A 149 -4.87 1.10 -10.41
N ARG A 150 -3.58 0.91 -10.61
CA ARG A 150 -2.76 1.83 -11.40
C ARG A 150 -1.44 1.18 -11.78
N LYS A 151 -1.08 1.30 -13.05
CA LYS A 151 0.25 0.95 -13.52
C LYS A 151 1.22 2.08 -13.24
N PRO A 152 2.49 1.78 -12.94
CA PRO A 152 3.53 2.80 -12.88
C PRO A 152 3.69 3.47 -14.24
N ARG A 153 4.13 4.71 -14.22
CA ARG A 153 4.43 5.47 -15.42
C ARG A 153 5.79 5.12 -16.00
#